data_ca44a3974b2515745736498be49a4b3d
#
_entry.id   ca44a3974b2515745736498be49a4b3d
#
_cell.length_a   1.000
_cell.length_b   1.000
_cell.length_c   1.000
_cell.angle_alpha   90.00
_cell.angle_beta   90.00
_cell.angle_gamma   90.00
#
_symmetry.space_group_name_H-M   'P 1'
#
loop_
_entity.id
_entity.type
_entity.pdbx_description
1 polymer ?
#
loop_
_entity_poly.entity_id
_entity_poly.type
_entity_poly.pdbx_seq_one_letter_code
_entity_poly.pdbx_strand_id
1 'polypeptide(L)'
;MIWYPYEQLKTMKAPYEIVDANGVYLYTKDQKMIDSVSSWWSVIHGYKNPVINQAIISQVEKFSHVMLGGLTHEPARKLSEKLASWLPGDLDYCFFSDSGSVAVEVALKMALHALPRPDR
;
A
#
# COMPACT_ATOMS: atom_id res chain seq x y z
N MET A 1 22.37 2.54 -10.34
CA MET A 1 22.13 3.94 -9.90
C MET A 1 20.62 4.17 -9.88
N ILE A 2 20.07 4.82 -8.84
CA ILE A 2 18.64 5.09 -8.71
C ILE A 2 18.38 6.50 -9.23
N TRP A 3 17.36 6.66 -10.07
CA TRP A 3 16.81 7.97 -10.39
C TRP A 3 15.68 8.26 -9.42
N TYR A 4 15.90 9.22 -8.53
CA TYR A 4 14.94 9.56 -7.50
C TYR A 4 13.77 10.39 -8.05
N PRO A 5 12.55 10.20 -7.53
CA PRO A 5 11.38 10.98 -7.91
C PRO A 5 11.63 12.49 -7.73
N TYR A 6 11.11 13.29 -8.67
CA TYR A 6 11.21 14.76 -8.69
C TYR A 6 12.63 15.33 -8.84
N GLU A 7 13.63 14.50 -9.14
CA GLU A 7 15.01 14.92 -9.32
C GLU A 7 15.44 14.92 -10.80
N GLN A 8 16.34 15.82 -11.14
CA GLN A 8 16.99 15.83 -12.44
C GLN A 8 18.37 15.18 -12.34
N LEU A 9 18.68 14.21 -13.20
CA LEU A 9 19.92 13.43 -13.13
C LEU A 9 21.19 14.28 -13.13
N LYS A 10 21.18 15.43 -13.83
CA LYS A 10 22.35 16.31 -13.93
C LYS A 10 22.65 17.13 -12.67
N THR A 11 21.64 17.38 -11.84
CA THR A 11 21.72 18.26 -10.68
C THR A 11 21.32 17.58 -9.37
N MET A 12 21.02 16.29 -9.44
CA MET A 12 20.57 15.48 -8.32
C MET A 12 21.62 15.49 -7.20
N LYS A 13 21.16 15.84 -6.00
CA LYS A 13 21.98 15.75 -4.79
C LYS A 13 21.96 14.32 -4.25
N ALA A 14 23.01 13.93 -3.56
CA ALA A 14 23.02 12.65 -2.85
C ALA A 14 21.90 12.64 -1.79
N PRO A 15 21.01 11.64 -1.79
CA PRO A 15 19.98 11.53 -0.79
C PRO A 15 20.57 11.13 0.57
N TYR A 16 19.80 11.36 1.63
CA TYR A 16 20.13 10.83 2.94
C TYR A 16 20.00 9.31 2.96
N GLU A 17 21.06 8.62 3.34
CA GLU A 17 21.06 7.18 3.55
C GLU A 17 20.49 6.86 4.94
N ILE A 18 19.30 6.27 4.99
CA ILE A 18 18.66 5.90 6.24
C ILE A 18 19.15 4.52 6.65
N VAL A 19 19.74 4.45 7.83
CA VAL A 19 20.29 3.20 8.41
C VAL A 19 19.38 2.58 9.45
N ASP A 20 18.48 3.38 10.04
CA ASP A 20 17.48 2.90 11.00
C ASP A 20 16.29 3.86 11.08
N ALA A 21 15.16 3.36 11.61
CA ALA A 21 13.96 4.15 11.84
C ALA A 21 13.21 3.62 13.06
N ASN A 22 12.56 4.51 13.83
CA ASN A 22 11.74 4.13 14.98
C ASN A 22 10.73 5.22 15.33
N GLY A 23 9.46 4.85 15.50
CA GLY A 23 8.38 5.80 15.76
C GLY A 23 8.28 6.83 14.63
N VAL A 24 8.54 8.09 14.92
CA VAL A 24 8.55 9.19 13.93
C VAL A 24 9.97 9.56 13.47
N TYR A 25 10.97 8.84 13.90
CA TYR A 25 12.36 9.20 13.67
C TYR A 25 13.02 8.34 12.60
N LEU A 26 13.82 9.00 11.76
CA LEU A 26 14.76 8.41 10.82
C LEU A 26 16.18 8.67 11.27
N TYR A 27 17.07 7.72 11.08
CA TYR A 27 18.47 7.81 11.47
C TYR A 27 19.36 7.60 10.26
N THR A 28 20.29 8.53 10.06
CA THR A 28 21.47 8.33 9.22
C THR A 28 22.65 7.93 10.10
N LYS A 29 23.85 7.76 9.52
CA LYS A 29 25.06 7.53 10.31
C LYS A 29 25.36 8.68 11.27
N ASP A 30 25.01 9.92 10.87
CA ASP A 30 25.49 11.13 11.53
C ASP A 30 24.39 11.92 12.24
N GLN A 31 23.12 11.67 11.92
CA GLN A 31 22.04 12.51 12.44
C GLN A 31 20.72 11.75 12.61
N LYS A 32 19.89 12.30 13.50
CA LYS A 32 18.51 11.91 13.74
C LYS A 32 17.59 12.97 13.15
N MET A 33 16.61 12.53 12.38
CA MET A 33 15.61 13.39 11.72
C MET A 33 14.20 12.99 12.13
N ILE A 34 13.27 13.93 12.05
CA ILE A 34 11.84 13.66 12.21
C ILE A 34 11.21 13.53 10.81
N ASP A 35 10.52 12.44 10.58
CA ASP A 35 9.67 12.28 9.40
C ASP A 35 8.28 12.88 9.68
N SER A 36 8.07 14.11 9.23
CA SER A 36 6.81 14.84 9.42
C SER A 36 5.72 14.49 8.38
N VAL A 37 6.05 13.66 7.39
CA VAL A 37 5.13 13.28 6.31
C VAL A 37 4.84 11.77 6.27
N SER A 38 5.30 11.03 7.28
CA SER A 38 5.08 9.59 7.43
C SER A 38 5.40 8.80 6.15
N SER A 39 6.54 9.08 5.54
CA SER A 39 7.00 8.47 4.27
C SER A 39 5.91 8.52 3.18
N TRP A 40 5.40 9.70 2.91
CA TRP A 40 4.24 9.94 2.03
C TRP A 40 3.02 9.12 2.46
N TRP A 41 2.66 9.22 3.75
CA TRP A 41 1.48 8.61 4.38
C TRP A 41 1.50 7.08 4.48
N SER A 42 2.58 6.43 4.08
CA SER A 42 2.66 4.96 4.14
C SER A 42 3.02 4.42 5.53
N VAL A 43 3.56 5.26 6.43
CA VAL A 43 3.99 4.86 7.78
C VAL A 43 3.20 5.62 8.87
N ILE A 44 1.89 5.70 8.72
CA ILE A 44 1.00 6.47 9.63
C ILE A 44 0.99 5.95 11.07
N HIS A 45 1.36 4.69 11.31
CA HIS A 45 1.48 4.08 12.64
C HIS A 45 2.89 4.14 13.22
N GLY A 46 3.79 4.85 12.57
CA GLY A 46 5.20 4.95 12.93
C GLY A 46 6.05 3.77 12.44
N TYR A 47 7.35 4.03 12.34
CA TYR A 47 8.35 3.03 11.98
C TYR A 47 8.49 1.98 13.07
N LYS A 48 8.73 0.73 12.69
CA LYS A 48 8.88 -0.42 13.59
C LYS A 48 7.69 -0.63 14.53
N ASN A 49 6.47 -0.31 14.08
CA ASN A 49 5.29 -0.62 14.89
C ASN A 49 5.27 -2.11 15.23
N PRO A 50 5.28 -2.49 16.52
CA PRO A 50 5.45 -3.89 16.91
C PRO A 50 4.29 -4.79 16.47
N VAL A 51 3.07 -4.26 16.44
CA VAL A 51 1.88 -5.03 16.02
C VAL A 51 1.96 -5.35 14.52
N ILE A 52 2.30 -4.35 13.71
CA ILE A 52 2.42 -4.53 12.25
C ILE A 52 3.60 -5.46 11.92
N ASN A 53 4.76 -5.22 12.54
CA ASN A 53 5.94 -6.06 12.31
C ASN A 53 5.67 -7.52 12.69
N GLN A 54 5.05 -7.78 13.85
CA GLN A 54 4.73 -9.13 14.27
C GLN A 54 3.73 -9.82 13.33
N ALA A 55 2.74 -9.09 12.82
CA ALA A 55 1.78 -9.63 11.86
C ALA A 55 2.48 -10.03 10.53
N ILE A 56 3.39 -9.18 10.05
CA ILE A 56 4.19 -9.47 8.83
C ILE A 56 5.08 -10.71 9.04
N ILE A 57 5.83 -10.77 10.16
CA ILE A 57 6.70 -11.89 10.49
C ILE A 57 5.88 -13.19 10.55
N SER A 58 4.78 -13.21 11.30
CA SER A 58 3.91 -14.36 11.43
C SER A 58 3.30 -14.83 10.09
N GLN A 59 3.05 -13.89 9.17
CA GLN A 59 2.54 -14.25 7.85
C GLN A 59 3.63 -14.80 6.93
N VAL A 60 4.83 -14.22 6.97
CA VAL A 60 5.98 -14.67 6.16
C VAL A 60 6.41 -16.09 6.57
N GLU A 61 6.32 -16.44 7.85
CA GLU A 61 6.58 -17.81 8.36
C GLU A 61 5.62 -18.85 7.77
N LYS A 62 4.41 -18.45 7.37
CA LYS A 62 3.44 -19.34 6.71
C LYS A 62 3.68 -19.38 5.19
N PHE A 63 3.67 -18.24 4.55
CA PHE A 63 3.97 -18.01 3.13
C PHE A 63 4.01 -16.51 2.85
N SER A 64 4.82 -16.11 1.87
CA SER A 64 4.99 -14.71 1.48
C SER A 64 3.99 -14.25 0.42
N HIS A 65 3.53 -15.14 -0.46
CA HIS A 65 2.60 -14.81 -1.52
C HIS A 65 1.81 -16.02 -2.01
N VAL A 66 0.54 -15.79 -2.33
CA VAL A 66 -0.34 -16.71 -3.08
C VAL A 66 -1.20 -15.86 -4.01
N MET A 67 -1.30 -16.25 -5.27
CA MET A 67 -2.17 -15.58 -6.24
C MET A 67 -3.65 -15.70 -5.86
N LEU A 68 -4.48 -14.72 -6.22
CA LEU A 68 -5.93 -14.77 -6.01
C LEU A 68 -6.72 -15.38 -7.20
N GLY A 69 -6.03 -15.92 -8.19
CA GLY A 69 -6.64 -16.63 -9.34
C GLY A 69 -7.03 -18.06 -8.98
N GLY A 70 -8.22 -18.26 -8.46
CA GLY A 70 -8.72 -19.58 -8.01
C GLY A 70 -8.23 -20.01 -6.62
N LEU A 71 -7.40 -19.20 -5.97
CA LEU A 71 -6.89 -19.40 -4.62
C LEU A 71 -7.25 -18.20 -3.73
N THR A 72 -7.22 -18.40 -2.43
CA THR A 72 -7.42 -17.31 -1.45
C THR A 72 -6.62 -17.57 -0.18
N HIS A 73 -6.55 -16.57 0.70
CA HIS A 73 -5.91 -16.68 1.99
C HIS A 73 -6.60 -15.80 3.04
N GLU A 74 -6.40 -16.15 4.29
CA GLU A 74 -7.07 -15.50 5.41
C GLU A 74 -6.90 -13.97 5.48
N PRO A 75 -5.70 -13.38 5.33
CA PRO A 75 -5.55 -11.93 5.32
C PRO A 75 -6.38 -11.20 4.27
N ALA A 76 -6.44 -11.71 3.03
CA ALA A 76 -7.26 -11.10 1.98
C ALA A 76 -8.76 -11.17 2.31
N ARG A 77 -9.23 -12.35 2.77
CA ARG A 77 -10.64 -12.54 3.14
C ARG A 77 -11.03 -11.62 4.31
N LYS A 78 -10.25 -11.59 5.39
CA LYS A 78 -10.50 -10.70 6.53
C LYS A 78 -10.50 -9.22 6.17
N LEU A 79 -9.58 -8.80 5.29
CA LEU A 79 -9.55 -7.41 4.80
C LEU A 79 -10.80 -7.08 4.00
N SER A 80 -11.22 -7.95 3.09
CA SER A 80 -12.45 -7.78 2.30
C SER A 80 -13.68 -7.66 3.20
N GLU A 81 -13.86 -8.59 4.14
CA GLU A 81 -14.95 -8.58 5.11
C GLU A 81 -14.98 -7.29 5.93
N LYS A 82 -13.82 -6.83 6.38
CA LYS A 82 -13.70 -5.60 7.16
C LYS A 82 -14.03 -4.34 6.33
N LEU A 83 -13.55 -4.26 5.11
CA LEU A 83 -13.88 -3.15 4.20
C LEU A 83 -15.37 -3.12 3.89
N ALA A 84 -15.97 -4.24 3.55
CA ALA A 84 -17.41 -4.35 3.32
C ALA A 84 -18.22 -3.89 4.53
N SER A 85 -17.82 -4.25 5.76
CA SER A 85 -18.49 -3.82 6.98
C SER A 85 -18.46 -2.31 7.26
N TRP A 86 -17.57 -1.57 6.62
CA TRP A 86 -17.44 -0.11 6.76
C TRP A 86 -18.17 0.68 5.69
N LEU A 87 -18.51 0.02 4.59
CA LEU A 87 -19.16 0.66 3.46
C LEU A 87 -20.69 0.58 3.57
N PRO A 88 -21.42 1.58 3.09
CA PRO A 88 -22.89 1.56 3.11
C PRO A 88 -23.47 0.67 2.01
N GLY A 89 -24.70 0.19 2.23
CA GLY A 89 -25.46 -0.55 1.24
C GLY A 89 -24.98 -1.99 1.07
N ASP A 90 -24.93 -2.47 -0.16
CA ASP A 90 -24.60 -3.83 -0.59
C ASP A 90 -23.22 -3.94 -1.25
N LEU A 91 -22.26 -3.09 -0.83
CA LEU A 91 -20.88 -3.08 -1.32
C LEU A 91 -20.06 -4.21 -0.66
N ASP A 92 -20.44 -5.47 -0.91
CA ASP A 92 -19.92 -6.64 -0.24
C ASP A 92 -18.67 -7.25 -0.89
N TYR A 93 -18.30 -6.78 -2.09
CA TYR A 93 -17.19 -7.34 -2.86
C TYR A 93 -16.05 -6.35 -3.00
N CYS A 94 -14.83 -6.84 -2.75
CA CYS A 94 -13.60 -6.08 -2.90
C CYS A 94 -12.77 -6.61 -4.07
N PHE A 95 -12.36 -5.72 -4.97
CA PHE A 95 -11.35 -6.00 -5.98
C PHE A 95 -10.05 -5.34 -5.56
N PHE A 96 -9.03 -6.14 -5.30
CA PHE A 96 -7.71 -5.66 -4.89
C PHE A 96 -6.88 -5.25 -6.11
N SER A 97 -6.23 -4.10 -6.02
CA SER A 97 -5.27 -3.60 -7.00
C SER A 97 -4.01 -3.11 -6.29
N ASP A 98 -2.94 -2.99 -7.04
CA ASP A 98 -1.61 -2.62 -6.54
C ASP A 98 -1.37 -1.11 -6.46
N SER A 99 -2.29 -0.29 -6.97
CA SER A 99 -2.22 1.17 -6.84
C SER A 99 -3.59 1.83 -6.94
N GLY A 100 -3.70 3.07 -6.42
CA GLY A 100 -4.92 3.87 -6.53
C GLY A 100 -5.28 4.19 -7.99
N SER A 101 -4.30 4.43 -8.86
CA SER A 101 -4.52 4.67 -10.29
C SER A 101 -5.15 3.47 -10.98
N VAL A 102 -4.66 2.26 -10.70
CA VAL A 102 -5.25 1.02 -11.23
C VAL A 102 -6.65 0.79 -10.64
N ALA A 103 -6.86 1.06 -9.35
CA ALA A 103 -8.19 0.95 -8.74
C ALA A 103 -9.22 1.85 -9.43
N VAL A 104 -8.87 3.09 -9.71
CA VAL A 104 -9.74 4.04 -10.43
C VAL A 104 -10.00 3.56 -11.85
N GLU A 105 -9.00 3.09 -12.58
CA GLU A 105 -9.17 2.56 -13.94
C GLU A 105 -10.12 1.35 -13.96
N VAL A 106 -9.97 0.44 -13.01
CA VAL A 106 -10.86 -0.73 -12.87
C VAL A 106 -12.29 -0.27 -12.56
N ALA A 107 -12.47 0.66 -11.62
CA ALA A 107 -13.79 1.19 -11.27
C ALA A 107 -14.48 1.86 -12.46
N LEU A 108 -13.76 2.64 -13.26
CA LEU A 108 -14.29 3.25 -14.49
C LEU A 108 -14.70 2.19 -15.50
N LYS A 109 -13.92 1.14 -15.71
CA LYS A 109 -14.26 0.04 -16.61
C LYS A 109 -15.51 -0.72 -16.13
N MET A 110 -15.61 -0.99 -14.82
CA MET A 110 -16.80 -1.61 -14.25
C MET A 110 -18.04 -0.74 -14.46
N ALA A 111 -17.96 0.56 -14.20
CA ALA A 111 -19.05 1.49 -14.41
C ALA A 111 -19.50 1.54 -15.88
N LEU A 112 -18.56 1.62 -16.82
CA LEU A 112 -18.86 1.62 -18.25
C LEU A 112 -19.52 0.31 -18.72
N HIS A 113 -19.14 -0.82 -18.14
CA HIS A 113 -19.75 -2.11 -18.46
C HIS A 113 -21.16 -2.29 -17.85
N ALA A 114 -21.42 -1.64 -16.73
CA ALA A 114 -22.73 -1.67 -16.07
C ALA A 114 -23.77 -0.75 -16.74
N LEU A 115 -23.32 0.26 -17.50
CA LEU A 115 -24.23 1.14 -18.22
C LEU A 115 -24.92 0.39 -19.37
N PRO A 116 -26.24 0.61 -19.56
CA PRO A 116 -26.95 0.10 -20.73
C PRO A 116 -26.24 0.60 -22.00
N ARG A 117 -25.84 -0.32 -22.87
CA ARG A 117 -25.32 0.09 -24.20
C ARG A 117 -26.53 0.56 -25.00
N PRO A 118 -26.52 1.78 -25.55
CA PRO A 118 -27.50 2.13 -26.55
C PRO A 118 -27.41 1.08 -27.66
N ASP A 119 -28.56 0.54 -28.05
CA ASP A 119 -28.65 -0.47 -29.09
C ASP A 119 -27.85 -0.03 -30.32
N ARG A 120 -26.98 -0.93 -30.80
CA ARG A 120 -26.27 -0.73 -32.06
C ARG A 120 -27.23 -0.94 -33.22
#